data_9e3563426e517047802704626d20767e
#
_entry.id   9e3563426e517047802704626d20767e
#
_cell.length_a   1.000
_cell.length_b   1.000
_cell.length_c   1.000
_cell.angle_alpha   90.00
_cell.angle_beta   90.00
_cell.angle_gamma   90.00
#
_symmetry.space_group_name_H-M   'P 1'
#
loop_
_entity.id
_entity.type
_entity.pdbx_description
1 polymer ?
#
loop_
_entity_poly.entity_id
_entity_poly.type
_entity_poly.pdbx_seq_one_letter_code
_entity_poly.pdbx_strand_id
1 'polypeptide(L)'
;MAAITPIGDTRETIIAGLLEGRSGVKMLKDDGLLSRYIESGVFGTVDYAIDFDIPRRFRKTMGPVALYACKVAGEVIDQAGLSADVLGSGRVGVAFGSTHGSPTVQRGIYKRFFDTVNSHSLSIGAVDYLKSMVHTTAVNITRMYGITGRVISSNTACTTSSQSIGFGYEMIKFGLQDAMLCGAADEYDTTTVAVFDNLLACSTDYNASPHKTPRPFDQHRDGLVVGEGAGAVMLESLQSARRRGAPILAEVIGFACNNNGGDMILPNADGIKQVICQGLANARIAASDVDFISAHATGTKMGDVMEAQAIGKVYSLK
;
A
#
# COMPACT_ATOMS: atom_id res chain seq x y z
N MET A 1 7.84 -8.10 9.66
CA MET A 1 6.88 -7.67 8.61
C MET A 1 5.48 -8.14 8.97
N ALA A 2 4.46 -7.35 8.66
CA ALA A 2 3.06 -7.67 8.89
C ALA A 2 2.20 -7.15 7.72
N ALA A 3 1.06 -7.77 7.49
CA ALA A 3 0.12 -7.33 6.48
C ALA A 3 -1.32 -7.68 6.86
N ILE A 4 -2.25 -6.87 6.37
CA ILE A 4 -3.69 -7.11 6.33
C ILE A 4 -4.07 -7.17 4.87
N THR A 5 -4.65 -8.27 4.42
CA THR A 5 -4.99 -8.52 3.02
C THR A 5 -6.37 -9.17 2.91
N PRO A 6 -7.03 -9.16 1.75
CA PRO A 6 -8.30 -9.86 1.56
C PRO A 6 -8.27 -11.38 1.79
N ILE A 7 -7.09 -11.99 1.92
CA ILE A 7 -6.93 -13.44 2.17
C ILE A 7 -6.43 -13.78 3.57
N GLY A 8 -6.12 -12.80 4.40
CA GLY A 8 -5.67 -12.99 5.78
C GLY A 8 -4.97 -11.78 6.37
N ASP A 9 -4.79 -11.78 7.70
CA ASP A 9 -4.15 -10.74 8.49
C ASP A 9 -2.98 -11.26 9.34
N THR A 10 -2.72 -12.56 9.30
CA THR A 10 -1.55 -13.17 9.92
C THR A 10 -0.65 -13.80 8.85
N ARG A 11 0.63 -13.97 9.18
CA ARG A 11 1.57 -14.63 8.27
C ARG A 11 1.08 -16.01 7.86
N GLU A 12 0.55 -16.77 8.79
CA GLU A 12 0.08 -18.14 8.60
C GLU A 12 -1.13 -18.19 7.68
N THR A 13 -2.13 -17.31 7.89
CA THR A 13 -3.35 -17.26 7.08
C THR A 13 -3.07 -16.77 5.66
N ILE A 14 -2.15 -15.81 5.49
CA ILE A 14 -1.74 -15.31 4.18
C ILE A 14 -0.98 -16.40 3.41
N ILE A 15 -0.01 -17.07 4.05
CA ILE A 15 0.76 -18.16 3.42
C ILE A 15 -0.18 -19.30 3.02
N ALA A 16 -1.08 -19.73 3.91
CA ALA A 16 -2.06 -20.76 3.60
C ALA A 16 -2.94 -20.35 2.39
N GLY A 17 -3.44 -19.13 2.40
CA GLY A 17 -4.26 -18.60 1.29
C GLY A 17 -3.51 -18.59 -0.05
N LEU A 18 -2.22 -18.21 -0.05
CA LEU A 18 -1.38 -18.23 -1.25
C LEU A 18 -1.12 -19.67 -1.75
N LEU A 19 -0.81 -20.61 -0.84
CA LEU A 19 -0.56 -22.00 -1.19
C LEU A 19 -1.81 -22.71 -1.72
N GLU A 20 -2.98 -22.36 -1.20
CA GLU A 20 -4.28 -22.86 -1.65
C GLU A 20 -4.76 -22.19 -2.97
N GLY A 21 -4.09 -21.15 -3.44
CA GLY A 21 -4.57 -20.33 -4.56
C GLY A 21 -5.89 -19.61 -4.25
N ARG A 22 -6.10 -19.24 -2.97
CA ARG A 22 -7.33 -18.57 -2.52
C ARG A 22 -7.40 -17.17 -3.09
N SER A 23 -8.53 -16.85 -3.74
CA SER A 23 -8.82 -15.48 -4.17
C SER A 23 -9.49 -14.72 -3.03
N GLY A 24 -9.01 -13.49 -2.77
CA GLY A 24 -9.69 -12.53 -1.90
C GLY A 24 -10.66 -11.62 -2.65
N VAL A 25 -10.81 -11.81 -3.95
CA VAL A 25 -11.73 -11.02 -4.77
C VAL A 25 -13.16 -11.52 -4.61
N LYS A 26 -14.08 -10.60 -4.38
CA LYS A 26 -15.51 -10.87 -4.11
C LYS A 26 -16.38 -9.96 -4.94
N MET A 27 -17.64 -10.36 -5.09
CA MET A 27 -18.66 -9.50 -5.69
C MET A 27 -18.96 -8.32 -4.78
N LEU A 28 -19.05 -7.13 -5.35
CA LEU A 28 -19.47 -5.93 -4.65
C LEU A 28 -20.86 -6.12 -4.03
N LYS A 29 -21.01 -5.75 -2.77
CA LYS A 29 -22.33 -5.56 -2.19
C LYS A 29 -22.87 -4.22 -2.69
N ASP A 30 -24.02 -4.25 -3.33
CA ASP A 30 -24.70 -3.05 -3.82
C ASP A 30 -24.97 -2.10 -2.65
N ASP A 31 -24.35 -0.92 -2.67
CA ASP A 31 -24.60 0.15 -1.70
C ASP A 31 -25.70 1.12 -2.18
N GLY A 32 -26.39 0.74 -3.28
CA GLY A 32 -27.55 1.45 -3.83
C GLY A 32 -27.24 2.76 -4.55
N LEU A 33 -26.02 3.29 -4.42
CA LEU A 33 -25.69 4.62 -4.95
C LEU A 33 -24.81 4.58 -6.20
N LEU A 34 -23.89 3.64 -6.28
CA LEU A 34 -22.84 3.64 -7.29
C LEU A 34 -22.93 2.48 -8.28
N SER A 35 -23.63 1.41 -7.96
CA SER A 35 -23.87 0.27 -8.86
C SER A 35 -24.54 0.66 -10.19
N ARG A 36 -25.14 1.85 -10.25
CA ARG A 36 -25.72 2.39 -11.50
C ARG A 36 -24.68 3.07 -12.40
N TYR A 37 -23.49 3.34 -11.90
CA TYR A 37 -22.46 4.15 -12.57
C TYR A 37 -21.12 3.45 -12.69
N ILE A 38 -20.96 2.28 -12.06
CA ILE A 38 -19.75 1.46 -12.07
C ILE A 38 -20.06 0.14 -12.74
N GLU A 39 -19.29 -0.22 -13.77
CA GLU A 39 -19.43 -1.49 -14.47
C GLU A 39 -18.75 -2.64 -13.74
N SER A 40 -17.61 -2.36 -13.07
CA SER A 40 -16.90 -3.36 -12.27
C SER A 40 -17.64 -3.71 -10.99
N GLY A 41 -18.04 -4.95 -10.86
CA GLY A 41 -18.72 -5.49 -9.68
C GLY A 41 -17.83 -6.29 -8.73
N VAL A 42 -16.50 -6.21 -8.87
CA VAL A 42 -15.56 -7.07 -8.14
C VAL A 42 -14.54 -6.27 -7.33
N PHE A 43 -14.19 -6.80 -6.14
CA PHE A 43 -13.29 -6.17 -5.17
C PHE A 43 -12.46 -7.15 -4.36
N GLY A 44 -11.30 -6.66 -3.88
CA GLY A 44 -10.51 -7.30 -2.84
C GLY A 44 -10.71 -6.62 -1.48
N THR A 45 -11.82 -6.90 -0.79
CA THR A 45 -12.11 -6.30 0.52
C THR A 45 -11.71 -7.18 1.69
N VAL A 46 -11.34 -6.55 2.80
CA VAL A 46 -11.09 -7.17 4.09
C VAL A 46 -12.42 -7.22 4.86
N ASP A 47 -13.16 -8.31 4.73
CA ASP A 47 -14.49 -8.47 5.33
C ASP A 47 -14.53 -9.44 6.52
N TYR A 48 -13.38 -9.88 7.00
CA TYR A 48 -13.25 -10.64 8.24
C TYR A 48 -13.00 -9.71 9.42
N ALA A 49 -13.28 -10.21 10.62
CA ALA A 49 -13.08 -9.44 11.84
C ALA A 49 -11.57 -9.21 12.09
N ILE A 50 -11.18 -7.95 12.15
CA ILE A 50 -9.84 -7.55 12.59
C ILE A 50 -9.98 -6.96 13.99
N ASP A 51 -9.16 -7.45 14.92
CA ASP A 51 -9.08 -6.84 16.24
C ASP A 51 -8.30 -5.53 16.16
N PHE A 52 -9.02 -4.44 16.39
CA PHE A 52 -8.47 -3.10 16.51
C PHE A 52 -8.46 -2.64 17.97
N ASP A 53 -7.71 -3.30 18.83
CA ASP A 53 -7.51 -2.86 20.21
C ASP A 53 -6.65 -1.58 20.26
N ILE A 54 -7.25 -0.51 19.74
CA ILE A 54 -6.64 0.82 19.69
C ILE A 54 -7.31 1.71 20.76
N PRO A 55 -6.54 2.25 21.74
CA PRO A 55 -7.09 3.11 22.76
C PRO A 55 -7.85 4.30 22.18
N ARG A 56 -9.02 4.60 22.75
CA ARG A 56 -9.95 5.64 22.25
C ARG A 56 -9.29 6.99 22.01
N ARG A 57 -8.28 7.34 22.83
CA ARG A 57 -7.53 8.61 22.70
C ARG A 57 -6.79 8.75 21.36
N PHE A 58 -6.39 7.64 20.74
CA PHE A 58 -5.75 7.61 19.41
C PHE A 58 -6.79 7.42 18.31
N ARG A 59 -7.74 6.49 18.52
CA ARG A 59 -8.73 6.09 17.50
C ARG A 59 -9.59 7.24 16.98
N LYS A 60 -9.84 8.27 17.80
CA LYS A 60 -10.66 9.44 17.40
C LYS A 60 -10.13 10.21 16.19
N THR A 61 -8.84 10.10 15.87
CA THR A 61 -8.20 10.77 14.72
C THR A 61 -7.91 9.83 13.56
N MET A 62 -8.39 8.58 13.60
CA MET A 62 -8.13 7.56 12.59
C MET A 62 -9.38 7.32 11.74
N GLY A 63 -9.22 7.37 10.42
CA GLY A 63 -10.11 6.73 9.46
C GLY A 63 -9.74 5.25 9.31
N PRO A 64 -10.50 4.45 8.55
CA PRO A 64 -10.20 3.02 8.35
C PRO A 64 -8.77 2.76 7.92
N VAL A 65 -8.25 3.53 6.95
CA VAL A 65 -6.86 3.40 6.48
C VAL A 65 -5.82 3.52 7.61
N ALA A 66 -6.03 4.46 8.53
CA ALA A 66 -5.12 4.66 9.66
C ALA A 66 -5.24 3.54 10.72
N LEU A 67 -6.42 2.90 10.84
CA LEU A 67 -6.60 1.73 11.69
C LEU A 67 -5.77 0.55 11.15
N TYR A 68 -5.87 0.25 9.86
CA TYR A 68 -5.05 -0.78 9.22
C TYR A 68 -3.55 -0.50 9.38
N ALA A 69 -3.13 0.74 9.10
CA ALA A 69 -1.74 1.16 9.21
C ALA A 69 -1.19 0.99 10.64
N CYS A 70 -1.95 1.43 11.66
CA CYS A 70 -1.54 1.30 13.05
C CYS A 70 -1.50 -0.16 13.50
N LYS A 71 -2.42 -1.00 13.03
CA LYS A 71 -2.43 -2.45 13.36
C LYS A 71 -1.16 -3.12 12.86
N VAL A 72 -0.85 -3.01 11.55
CA VAL A 72 0.37 -3.64 10.99
C VAL A 72 1.65 -3.02 11.58
N ALA A 73 1.63 -1.73 11.92
CA ALA A 73 2.77 -1.07 12.57
C ALA A 73 3.07 -1.67 13.94
N GLY A 74 2.04 -1.91 14.76
CA GLY A 74 2.19 -2.53 16.07
C GLY A 74 2.79 -3.92 15.99
N GLU A 75 2.24 -4.76 15.10
CA GLU A 75 2.75 -6.10 14.90
C GLU A 75 4.22 -6.12 14.44
N VAL A 76 4.61 -5.18 13.58
CA VAL A 76 6.00 -5.07 13.11
C VAL A 76 6.92 -4.59 14.23
N ILE A 77 6.49 -3.64 15.07
CA ILE A 77 7.25 -3.16 16.24
C ILE A 77 7.46 -4.31 17.23
N ASP A 78 6.42 -5.06 17.54
CA ASP A 78 6.47 -6.21 18.45
C ASP A 78 7.41 -7.30 17.93
N GLN A 79 7.30 -7.69 16.65
CA GLN A 79 8.20 -8.63 16.00
C GLN A 79 9.66 -8.15 15.97
N ALA A 80 9.86 -6.84 15.80
CA ALA A 80 11.19 -6.25 15.81
C ALA A 80 11.79 -6.17 17.22
N GLY A 81 10.98 -6.29 18.28
CA GLY A 81 11.43 -6.21 19.66
C GLY A 81 12.01 -4.85 20.03
N LEU A 82 11.48 -3.75 19.48
CA LEU A 82 11.93 -2.40 19.77
C LEU A 82 11.24 -1.87 21.02
N SER A 83 12.02 -1.46 22.03
CA SER A 83 11.47 -0.87 23.25
C SER A 83 10.97 0.56 23.03
N ALA A 84 10.11 1.03 23.95
CA ALA A 84 9.60 2.41 23.92
C ALA A 84 10.73 3.45 23.95
N ASP A 85 11.81 3.21 24.68
CA ASP A 85 12.96 4.09 24.75
C ASP A 85 13.67 4.20 23.39
N VAL A 86 13.80 3.08 22.68
CA VAL A 86 14.38 3.07 21.33
C VAL A 86 13.47 3.80 20.34
N LEU A 87 12.16 3.56 20.39
CA LEU A 87 11.17 4.25 19.55
C LEU A 87 11.18 5.76 19.79
N GLY A 88 11.32 6.20 21.06
CA GLY A 88 11.39 7.59 21.49
C GLY A 88 12.77 8.26 21.36
N SER A 89 13.78 7.56 20.86
CA SER A 89 15.17 8.04 20.80
C SER A 89 15.46 9.11 19.74
N GLY A 90 14.53 9.36 18.81
CA GLY A 90 14.76 10.20 17.63
C GLY A 90 15.51 9.47 16.50
N ARG A 91 15.93 8.22 16.71
CA ARG A 91 16.69 7.41 15.74
C ARG A 91 15.83 6.37 14.99
N VAL A 92 14.57 6.23 15.39
CA VAL A 92 13.56 5.41 14.68
C VAL A 92 12.57 6.33 14.00
N GLY A 93 12.44 6.21 12.68
CA GLY A 93 11.52 7.00 11.88
C GLY A 93 10.38 6.17 11.27
N VAL A 94 9.48 6.85 10.58
CA VAL A 94 8.35 6.28 9.83
C VAL A 94 8.36 6.80 8.41
N ALA A 95 8.30 5.91 7.42
CA ALA A 95 7.98 6.22 6.04
C ALA A 95 6.72 5.41 5.68
N PHE A 96 5.56 6.05 5.68
CA PHE A 96 4.29 5.36 5.51
C PHE A 96 3.29 6.21 4.74
N GLY A 97 2.55 5.61 3.84
CA GLY A 97 1.65 6.35 2.97
C GLY A 97 0.32 5.69 2.70
N SER A 98 -0.43 6.35 1.84
CA SER A 98 -1.71 5.90 1.30
C SER A 98 -1.94 6.59 -0.04
N THR A 99 -2.66 5.95 -0.93
CA THR A 99 -3.00 6.55 -2.23
C THR A 99 -3.98 7.72 -2.08
N HIS A 100 -5.01 7.53 -1.25
CA HIS A 100 -6.14 8.47 -1.13
C HIS A 100 -6.35 9.02 0.28
N GLY A 101 -5.65 8.52 1.29
CA GLY A 101 -6.03 8.74 2.68
C GLY A 101 -7.30 7.95 3.01
N SER A 102 -8.31 8.61 3.63
CA SER A 102 -9.57 7.94 3.93
C SER A 102 -10.71 8.45 3.04
N PRO A 103 -10.94 7.83 1.86
CA PRO A 103 -12.01 8.23 0.94
C PRO A 103 -13.40 8.05 1.56
N THR A 104 -13.62 7.06 2.41
CA THR A 104 -14.89 6.90 3.15
C THR A 104 -15.19 8.12 4.02
N VAL A 105 -14.19 8.64 4.72
CA VAL A 105 -14.34 9.87 5.53
C VAL A 105 -14.54 11.09 4.65
N GLN A 106 -13.79 11.22 3.55
CA GLN A 106 -13.95 12.31 2.57
C GLN A 106 -15.36 12.34 2.01
N ARG A 107 -15.88 11.20 1.55
CA ARG A 107 -17.25 11.07 1.06
C ARG A 107 -18.28 11.50 2.12
N GLY A 108 -18.08 11.10 3.37
CA GLY A 108 -18.92 11.52 4.49
C GLY A 108 -18.87 13.04 4.75
N ILE A 109 -17.70 13.66 4.61
CA ILE A 109 -17.54 15.13 4.73
C ILE A 109 -18.31 15.83 3.62
N TYR A 110 -18.10 15.45 2.35
CA TYR A 110 -18.77 16.07 1.20
C TYR A 110 -20.28 15.88 1.27
N LYS A 111 -20.75 14.68 1.62
CA LYS A 111 -22.19 14.44 1.81
C LYS A 111 -22.79 15.42 2.82
N ARG A 112 -22.21 15.52 4.03
CA ARG A 112 -22.66 16.46 5.05
C ARG A 112 -22.58 17.91 4.60
N PHE A 113 -21.54 18.29 3.87
CA PHE A 113 -21.38 19.63 3.31
C PHE A 113 -22.53 19.98 2.37
N PHE A 114 -22.84 19.12 1.41
CA PHE A 114 -23.91 19.35 0.43
C PHE A 114 -25.30 19.24 1.07
N ASP A 115 -25.51 18.33 2.02
CA ASP A 115 -26.79 18.23 2.76
C ASP A 115 -27.05 19.48 3.61
N THR A 116 -26.00 20.18 4.05
CA THR A 116 -26.10 21.37 4.89
C THR A 116 -26.10 22.70 4.15
N VAL A 117 -25.96 22.72 2.83
CA VAL A 117 -26.03 23.96 2.01
C VAL A 117 -27.34 24.74 2.25
N ASN A 118 -28.41 24.04 2.64
CA ASN A 118 -29.72 24.61 2.96
C ASN A 118 -29.95 24.77 4.48
N SER A 119 -28.99 24.42 5.32
CA SER A 119 -29.07 24.54 6.78
C SER A 119 -28.06 25.59 7.30
N HIS A 120 -28.45 26.31 8.35
CA HIS A 120 -27.63 27.42 8.90
C HIS A 120 -26.47 26.95 9.79
N SER A 121 -26.15 25.65 9.82
CA SER A 121 -25.03 25.12 10.60
C SER A 121 -24.22 24.08 9.83
N LEU A 122 -22.90 24.31 9.73
CA LEU A 122 -21.96 23.36 9.13
C LEU A 122 -21.61 22.25 10.13
N SER A 123 -22.03 21.03 9.83
CA SER A 123 -21.81 19.87 10.71
C SER A 123 -20.52 19.07 10.36
N ILE A 124 -19.41 19.79 10.09
CA ILE A 124 -18.11 19.16 9.80
C ILE A 124 -17.13 19.48 10.91
N GLY A 125 -16.64 18.44 11.59
CA GLY A 125 -15.64 18.58 12.64
C GLY A 125 -14.20 18.63 12.11
N ALA A 126 -13.33 19.43 12.74
CA ALA A 126 -11.90 19.45 12.41
C ALA A 126 -11.26 18.05 12.46
N VAL A 127 -11.74 17.18 13.35
CA VAL A 127 -11.26 15.80 13.47
C VAL A 127 -11.59 14.98 12.24
N ASP A 128 -12.75 15.16 11.62
CA ASP A 128 -13.10 14.44 10.39
C ASP A 128 -12.18 14.86 9.25
N TYR A 129 -11.87 16.15 9.16
CA TYR A 129 -10.91 16.65 8.19
C TYR A 129 -9.52 16.03 8.38
N LEU A 130 -9.03 15.95 9.63
CA LEU A 130 -7.75 15.29 9.93
C LEU A 130 -7.74 13.81 9.53
N LYS A 131 -8.85 13.09 9.75
CA LYS A 131 -8.97 11.66 9.35
C LYS A 131 -8.85 11.45 7.83
N SER A 132 -9.27 12.43 7.03
CA SER A 132 -9.30 12.31 5.57
C SER A 132 -7.95 12.51 4.90
N MET A 133 -6.98 13.12 5.59
CA MET A 133 -5.70 13.50 5.01
C MET A 133 -4.74 12.33 4.92
N VAL A 134 -4.05 12.18 3.77
CA VAL A 134 -3.10 11.10 3.50
C VAL A 134 -1.98 11.01 4.55
N HIS A 135 -1.36 12.15 4.88
CA HIS A 135 -0.20 12.21 5.79
C HIS A 135 -0.56 11.82 7.24
N THR A 136 -1.82 11.88 7.63
CA THR A 136 -2.22 11.50 8.99
C THR A 136 -2.10 10.01 9.25
N THR A 137 -2.00 9.18 8.23
CA THR A 137 -1.70 7.76 8.34
C THR A 137 -0.36 7.55 9.06
N ALA A 138 0.72 8.15 8.55
CA ALA A 138 2.04 8.11 9.19
C ALA A 138 2.05 8.78 10.59
N VAL A 139 1.36 9.91 10.72
CA VAL A 139 1.29 10.66 12.00
C VAL A 139 0.55 9.86 13.08
N ASN A 140 -0.52 9.13 12.75
CA ASN A 140 -1.20 8.27 13.72
C ASN A 140 -0.31 7.14 14.24
N ILE A 141 0.53 6.55 13.37
CA ILE A 141 1.53 5.56 13.78
C ILE A 141 2.50 6.17 14.79
N THR A 142 3.12 7.32 14.47
CA THR A 142 4.09 7.96 15.38
C THR A 142 3.48 8.31 16.73
N ARG A 143 2.26 8.86 16.73
CA ARG A 143 1.54 9.20 17.96
C ARG A 143 1.22 7.97 18.81
N MET A 144 0.80 6.88 18.18
CA MET A 144 0.37 5.69 18.91
C MET A 144 1.55 4.97 19.57
N TYR A 145 2.68 4.90 18.87
CA TYR A 145 3.85 4.13 19.32
C TYR A 145 4.99 4.99 19.90
N GLY A 146 4.79 6.31 20.00
CA GLY A 146 5.79 7.20 20.58
C GLY A 146 7.07 7.35 19.74
N ILE A 147 6.97 7.18 18.42
CA ILE A 147 8.11 7.33 17.51
C ILE A 147 8.43 8.81 17.33
N THR A 148 9.67 9.22 17.59
CA THR A 148 10.09 10.63 17.57
C THR A 148 11.12 10.96 16.49
N GLY A 149 11.51 9.99 15.66
CA GLY A 149 12.38 10.23 14.52
C GLY A 149 11.66 10.85 13.32
N ARG A 150 12.24 10.75 12.14
CA ARG A 150 11.72 11.35 10.91
C ARG A 150 10.37 10.73 10.51
N VAL A 151 9.47 11.59 9.99
CA VAL A 151 8.21 11.15 9.39
C VAL A 151 8.23 11.52 7.92
N ILE A 152 8.06 10.54 7.07
CA ILE A 152 7.91 10.69 5.62
C ILE A 152 6.54 10.15 5.25
N SER A 153 5.66 11.01 4.74
CA SER A 153 4.40 10.59 4.18
C SER A 153 4.56 10.48 2.67
N SER A 154 4.64 9.26 2.15
CA SER A 154 4.65 9.02 0.71
C SER A 154 3.22 8.97 0.15
N ASN A 155 3.05 9.54 -1.02
CA ASN A 155 1.80 9.47 -1.78
C ASN A 155 2.17 9.46 -3.27
N THR A 156 2.38 8.27 -3.79
CA THR A 156 2.82 8.03 -5.17
C THR A 156 1.98 6.92 -5.82
N ALA A 157 0.68 6.94 -5.53
CA ALA A 157 -0.30 5.97 -6.00
C ALA A 157 0.18 4.52 -5.76
N CYS A 158 0.16 3.66 -6.77
CA CYS A 158 0.52 2.24 -6.68
C CYS A 158 1.95 1.99 -6.17
N THR A 159 2.87 2.96 -6.29
CA THR A 159 4.26 2.85 -5.82
C THR A 159 4.48 3.35 -4.39
N THR A 160 3.43 3.79 -3.69
CA THR A 160 3.54 4.39 -2.36
C THR A 160 4.30 3.51 -1.36
N SER A 161 3.97 2.22 -1.27
CA SER A 161 4.64 1.31 -0.34
C SER A 161 6.10 1.04 -0.72
N SER A 162 6.37 0.83 -2.01
CA SER A 162 7.73 0.61 -2.52
C SER A 162 8.61 1.84 -2.28
N GLN A 163 8.09 3.04 -2.52
CA GLN A 163 8.82 4.28 -2.22
C GLN A 163 8.99 4.51 -0.72
N SER A 164 8.01 4.15 0.11
CA SER A 164 8.17 4.19 1.57
C SER A 164 9.37 3.33 2.03
N ILE A 165 9.47 2.10 1.49
CA ILE A 165 10.59 1.20 1.77
C ILE A 165 11.90 1.81 1.25
N GLY A 166 11.90 2.35 0.03
CA GLY A 166 13.05 2.99 -0.58
C GLY A 166 13.56 4.20 0.21
N PHE A 167 12.66 5.09 0.61
CA PHE A 167 13.03 6.24 1.47
C PHE A 167 13.56 5.80 2.83
N GLY A 168 12.96 4.75 3.43
CA GLY A 168 13.48 4.16 4.66
C GLY A 168 14.89 3.60 4.48
N TYR A 169 15.14 2.89 3.40
CA TYR A 169 16.45 2.39 3.02
C TYR A 169 17.48 3.52 2.89
N GLU A 170 17.14 4.60 2.18
CA GLU A 170 18.02 5.76 2.01
C GLU A 170 18.30 6.47 3.34
N MET A 171 17.28 6.63 4.21
CA MET A 171 17.48 7.25 5.54
C MET A 171 18.47 6.46 6.39
N ILE A 172 18.43 5.13 6.34
CA ILE A 172 19.36 4.26 7.07
C ILE A 172 20.74 4.27 6.39
N LYS A 173 20.79 4.13 5.08
CA LYS A 173 22.02 4.11 4.29
C LYS A 173 22.87 5.37 4.49
N PHE A 174 22.22 6.52 4.60
CA PHE A 174 22.89 7.80 4.84
C PHE A 174 23.09 8.13 6.33
N GLY A 175 22.78 7.21 7.25
CA GLY A 175 22.98 7.37 8.69
C GLY A 175 22.05 8.39 9.36
N LEU A 176 20.96 8.78 8.69
CA LEU A 176 19.98 9.74 9.19
C LEU A 176 19.03 9.13 10.22
N GLN A 177 18.78 7.83 10.11
CA GLN A 177 18.00 7.03 11.05
C GLN A 177 18.71 5.69 11.26
N ASP A 178 18.50 5.03 12.41
CA ASP A 178 18.99 3.68 12.68
C ASP A 178 17.97 2.62 12.26
N ALA A 179 16.68 2.95 12.37
CA ALA A 179 15.58 2.12 11.91
C ALA A 179 14.45 2.96 11.30
N MET A 180 13.69 2.35 10.39
CA MET A 180 12.54 2.95 9.73
C MET A 180 11.40 1.94 9.64
N LEU A 181 10.23 2.30 10.16
CA LEU A 181 9.00 1.58 9.90
C LEU A 181 8.44 2.07 8.56
N CYS A 182 8.34 1.17 7.60
CA CYS A 182 7.99 1.48 6.22
C CYS A 182 6.76 0.70 5.76
N GLY A 183 5.90 1.34 4.96
CA GLY A 183 4.73 0.65 4.43
C GLY A 183 3.70 1.57 3.80
N ALA A 184 2.54 1.02 3.53
CA ALA A 184 1.35 1.75 3.10
C ALA A 184 0.08 1.02 3.50
N ALA A 185 -1.04 1.75 3.47
CA ALA A 185 -2.37 1.23 3.66
C ALA A 185 -3.35 1.96 2.75
N ASP A 186 -4.30 1.23 2.20
CA ASP A 186 -5.45 1.80 1.51
C ASP A 186 -6.73 1.11 1.98
N GLU A 187 -7.81 1.87 2.04
CA GLU A 187 -9.16 1.37 2.35
C GLU A 187 -10.00 1.33 1.08
N TYR A 188 -10.98 0.44 1.08
CA TYR A 188 -11.98 0.39 0.06
C TYR A 188 -13.00 1.54 0.20
N ASP A 189 -13.29 2.19 -0.91
CA ASP A 189 -14.48 3.03 -1.10
C ASP A 189 -14.91 2.97 -2.56
N THR A 190 -16.23 2.99 -2.81
CA THR A 190 -16.77 2.96 -4.16
C THR A 190 -16.31 4.11 -5.04
N THR A 191 -15.97 5.26 -4.45
CA THR A 191 -15.41 6.39 -5.21
C THR A 191 -14.03 6.08 -5.79
N THR A 192 -13.24 5.24 -5.11
CA THR A 192 -11.92 4.80 -5.60
C THR A 192 -12.08 3.91 -6.84
N VAL A 193 -13.07 3.03 -6.84
CA VAL A 193 -13.35 2.18 -8.00
C VAL A 193 -13.85 3.00 -9.16
N ALA A 194 -14.76 3.93 -8.92
CA ALA A 194 -15.30 4.78 -9.98
C ALA A 194 -14.20 5.50 -10.77
N VAL A 195 -13.08 5.86 -10.14
CA VAL A 195 -11.94 6.44 -10.84
C VAL A 195 -11.36 5.48 -11.87
N PHE A 196 -11.03 4.25 -11.45
CA PHE A 196 -10.44 3.24 -12.34
C PHE A 196 -11.44 2.68 -13.35
N ASP A 197 -12.71 2.60 -12.99
CA ASP A 197 -13.79 2.18 -13.87
C ASP A 197 -13.99 3.18 -15.01
N ASN A 198 -14.03 4.47 -14.70
CA ASN A 198 -14.11 5.54 -15.71
C ASN A 198 -12.86 5.62 -16.61
N LEU A 199 -11.71 5.12 -16.15
CA LEU A 199 -10.50 4.97 -16.95
C LEU A 199 -10.53 3.69 -17.81
N LEU A 200 -11.61 2.91 -17.77
CA LEU A 200 -11.73 1.59 -18.43
C LEU A 200 -10.60 0.64 -18.05
N ALA A 201 -10.12 0.75 -16.80
CA ALA A 201 -9.00 -0.03 -16.30
C ALA A 201 -9.42 -1.18 -15.39
N CYS A 202 -10.69 -1.18 -14.90
CA CYS A 202 -11.22 -2.24 -14.04
C CYS A 202 -11.62 -3.50 -14.82
N SER A 203 -11.53 -4.64 -14.14
CA SER A 203 -12.09 -5.90 -14.61
C SER A 203 -13.61 -5.87 -14.53
N THR A 204 -14.29 -6.21 -15.63
CA THR A 204 -15.76 -6.20 -15.77
C THR A 204 -16.32 -7.52 -16.30
N ASP A 205 -15.54 -8.28 -17.07
CA ASP A 205 -15.99 -9.54 -17.68
C ASP A 205 -16.17 -10.66 -16.64
N TYR A 206 -15.61 -10.49 -15.44
CA TYR A 206 -15.62 -11.51 -14.38
C TYR A 206 -16.55 -11.18 -13.21
N ASN A 207 -17.47 -10.24 -13.33
CA ASN A 207 -18.42 -9.88 -12.27
C ASN A 207 -19.16 -11.09 -11.69
N ALA A 208 -19.59 -12.03 -12.55
CA ALA A 208 -20.25 -13.28 -12.15
C ALA A 208 -19.30 -14.38 -11.63
N SER A 209 -17.97 -14.18 -11.73
CA SER A 209 -16.95 -15.16 -11.32
C SER A 209 -15.72 -14.46 -10.73
N PRO A 210 -15.88 -13.74 -9.61
CA PRO A 210 -14.86 -12.83 -9.06
C PRO A 210 -13.53 -13.52 -8.77
N HIS A 211 -13.51 -14.80 -8.42
CA HIS A 211 -12.29 -15.56 -8.15
C HIS A 211 -11.41 -15.78 -9.40
N LYS A 212 -11.90 -15.43 -10.61
CA LYS A 212 -11.15 -15.57 -11.87
C LYS A 212 -10.40 -14.29 -12.28
N THR A 213 -10.54 -13.21 -11.54
CA THR A 213 -9.86 -11.94 -11.81
C THR A 213 -9.17 -11.45 -10.53
N PRO A 214 -8.12 -10.60 -10.62
CA PRO A 214 -7.39 -10.22 -11.82
C PRO A 214 -6.60 -11.38 -12.40
N ARG A 215 -6.24 -11.26 -13.68
CA ARG A 215 -5.53 -12.29 -14.43
C ARG A 215 -4.26 -11.71 -15.08
N PRO A 216 -3.28 -11.24 -14.29
CA PRO A 216 -2.10 -10.59 -14.86
C PRO A 216 -1.37 -11.52 -15.85
N PHE A 217 -0.94 -10.93 -16.97
CA PHE A 217 -0.26 -11.59 -18.09
C PHE A 217 -1.09 -12.66 -18.84
N ASP A 218 -2.31 -12.95 -18.44
CA ASP A 218 -3.20 -13.86 -19.15
C ASP A 218 -3.77 -13.19 -20.41
N GLN A 219 -4.01 -14.00 -21.48
CA GLN A 219 -4.59 -13.48 -22.73
C GLN A 219 -6.03 -12.97 -22.55
N HIS A 220 -6.76 -13.50 -21.56
CA HIS A 220 -8.14 -13.12 -21.25
C HIS A 220 -8.22 -12.11 -20.08
N ARG A 221 -7.12 -11.42 -19.76
CA ARG A 221 -7.16 -10.35 -18.76
C ARG A 221 -8.00 -9.19 -19.29
N ASP A 222 -8.76 -8.58 -18.44
CA ASP A 222 -9.69 -7.51 -18.80
C ASP A 222 -9.52 -6.23 -17.97
N GLY A 223 -8.71 -6.26 -16.90
CA GLY A 223 -8.46 -5.10 -16.07
C GLY A 223 -7.99 -5.45 -14.66
N LEU A 224 -7.79 -4.42 -13.87
CA LEU A 224 -7.42 -4.52 -12.46
C LEU A 224 -8.64 -4.73 -11.57
N VAL A 225 -8.39 -5.18 -10.35
CA VAL A 225 -9.38 -5.23 -9.26
C VAL A 225 -8.90 -4.34 -8.13
N VAL A 226 -9.72 -3.38 -7.74
CA VAL A 226 -9.42 -2.50 -6.61
C VAL A 226 -9.53 -3.29 -5.30
N GLY A 227 -8.57 -3.10 -4.41
CA GLY A 227 -8.52 -3.79 -3.12
C GLY A 227 -8.22 -2.84 -1.97
N GLU A 228 -8.32 -3.38 -0.75
CA GLU A 228 -7.91 -2.72 0.48
C GLU A 228 -6.95 -3.57 1.28
N GLY A 229 -6.23 -2.95 2.18
CA GLY A 229 -5.30 -3.62 3.06
C GLY A 229 -4.20 -2.71 3.56
N ALA A 230 -3.24 -3.31 4.25
CA ALA A 230 -2.03 -2.65 4.72
C ALA A 230 -0.84 -3.60 4.72
N GLY A 231 0.35 -3.06 4.55
CA GLY A 231 1.59 -3.79 4.72
C GLY A 231 2.66 -2.93 5.35
N ALA A 232 3.46 -3.52 6.24
CA ALA A 232 4.55 -2.84 6.92
C ALA A 232 5.78 -3.74 7.08
N VAL A 233 6.94 -3.10 7.04
CA VAL A 233 8.24 -3.70 7.35
C VAL A 233 9.02 -2.80 8.28
N MET A 234 9.84 -3.38 9.18
CA MET A 234 10.86 -2.65 9.91
C MET A 234 12.19 -2.83 9.19
N LEU A 235 12.74 -1.72 8.70
CA LEU A 235 14.11 -1.66 8.22
C LEU A 235 15.01 -1.22 9.37
N GLU A 236 16.20 -1.80 9.47
CA GLU A 236 17.18 -1.45 10.49
C GLU A 236 18.58 -1.56 9.92
N SER A 237 19.49 -0.69 10.37
CA SER A 237 20.89 -0.82 9.98
C SER A 237 21.45 -2.15 10.47
N LEU A 238 22.24 -2.81 9.62
CA LEU A 238 22.86 -4.11 9.96
C LEU A 238 23.64 -4.05 11.28
N GLN A 239 24.32 -2.91 11.51
CA GLN A 239 25.08 -2.69 12.75
C GLN A 239 24.15 -2.66 13.98
N SER A 240 23.03 -1.97 13.91
CA SER A 240 22.06 -1.92 15.01
C SER A 240 21.41 -3.27 15.25
N ALA A 241 20.95 -3.95 14.19
CA ALA A 241 20.33 -5.25 14.26
C ALA A 241 21.26 -6.29 14.92
N ARG A 242 22.53 -6.35 14.49
CA ARG A 242 23.52 -7.26 15.07
C ARG A 242 23.83 -6.94 16.52
N ARG A 243 23.98 -5.65 16.88
CA ARG A 243 24.29 -5.22 18.25
C ARG A 243 23.23 -5.67 19.26
N ARG A 244 21.96 -5.69 18.87
CA ARG A 244 20.86 -6.10 19.76
C ARG A 244 20.37 -7.54 19.55
N GLY A 245 21.02 -8.31 18.65
CA GLY A 245 20.63 -9.68 18.36
C GLY A 245 19.28 -9.82 17.66
N ALA A 246 18.89 -8.84 16.84
CA ALA A 246 17.61 -8.88 16.14
C ALA A 246 17.55 -10.02 15.11
N PRO A 247 16.39 -10.66 14.91
CA PRO A 247 16.19 -11.58 13.81
C PRO A 247 16.24 -10.82 12.48
N ILE A 248 17.19 -11.18 11.60
CA ILE A 248 17.32 -10.59 10.28
C ILE A 248 16.66 -11.53 9.28
N LEU A 249 15.60 -11.07 8.61
CA LEU A 249 14.82 -11.85 7.66
C LEU A 249 15.39 -11.75 6.24
N ALA A 250 15.86 -10.57 5.84
CA ALA A 250 16.42 -10.29 4.53
C ALA A 250 17.24 -8.98 4.58
N GLU A 251 17.98 -8.71 3.53
CA GLU A 251 18.70 -7.45 3.32
C GLU A 251 18.11 -6.71 2.12
N VAL A 252 17.82 -5.40 2.28
CA VAL A 252 17.49 -4.52 1.16
C VAL A 252 18.81 -3.99 0.58
N ILE A 253 19.20 -4.51 -0.57
CA ILE A 253 20.51 -4.22 -1.18
C ILE A 253 20.49 -3.05 -2.15
N GLY A 254 19.30 -2.64 -2.65
CA GLY A 254 19.17 -1.54 -3.59
C GLY A 254 17.74 -1.00 -3.69
N PHE A 255 17.65 0.23 -4.14
CA PHE A 255 16.39 0.91 -4.46
C PHE A 255 16.62 1.86 -5.64
N ALA A 256 15.61 1.98 -6.51
CA ALA A 256 15.57 3.00 -7.54
C ALA A 256 14.15 3.47 -7.78
N CYS A 257 14.02 4.73 -8.15
CA CYS A 257 12.77 5.30 -8.64
C CYS A 257 13.07 6.28 -9.78
N ASN A 258 12.12 6.43 -10.69
CA ASN A 258 12.20 7.40 -11.78
C ASN A 258 10.82 7.93 -12.13
N ASN A 259 10.79 8.86 -13.06
CA ASN A 259 9.59 9.32 -13.74
C ASN A 259 9.82 9.20 -15.25
N ASN A 260 8.84 8.69 -16.00
CA ASN A 260 8.97 8.54 -17.45
C ASN A 260 8.80 9.86 -18.23
N GLY A 261 8.34 10.94 -17.56
CA GLY A 261 8.17 12.28 -18.14
C GLY A 261 7.14 12.38 -19.27
N GLY A 262 6.34 11.36 -19.47
CA GLY A 262 5.35 11.25 -20.54
C GLY A 262 3.91 11.40 -20.05
N ASP A 263 3.04 10.55 -20.57
CA ASP A 263 1.64 10.52 -20.17
C ASP A 263 1.46 10.13 -18.70
N MET A 264 0.43 10.68 -18.03
CA MET A 264 0.17 10.46 -16.62
C MET A 264 -0.31 9.03 -16.33
N ILE A 265 -0.96 8.37 -17.30
CA ILE A 265 -1.67 7.09 -17.11
C ILE A 265 -0.98 5.99 -17.94
N LEU A 266 -0.53 6.30 -19.15
CA LEU A 266 0.02 5.30 -20.05
C LEU A 266 1.41 4.84 -19.61
N PRO A 267 1.61 3.53 -19.39
CA PRO A 267 2.91 2.99 -19.02
C PRO A 267 3.90 3.09 -20.18
N ASN A 268 5.18 3.21 -19.87
CA ASN A 268 6.28 3.30 -20.82
C ASN A 268 7.32 2.23 -20.52
N ALA A 269 7.49 1.30 -21.45
CA ALA A 269 8.42 0.16 -21.29
C ALA A 269 9.88 0.62 -21.10
N ASP A 270 10.32 1.71 -21.75
CA ASP A 270 11.70 2.19 -21.61
C ASP A 270 11.91 2.85 -20.24
N GLY A 271 10.93 3.57 -19.70
CA GLY A 271 10.96 4.08 -18.32
C GLY A 271 11.02 2.96 -17.29
N ILE A 272 10.22 1.89 -17.46
CA ILE A 272 10.25 0.71 -16.60
C ILE A 272 11.62 0.01 -16.72
N LYS A 273 12.12 -0.21 -17.92
CA LYS A 273 13.47 -0.76 -18.15
C LYS A 273 14.55 0.05 -17.42
N GLN A 274 14.48 1.38 -17.55
CA GLN A 274 15.46 2.27 -16.93
C GLN A 274 15.50 2.12 -15.40
N VAL A 275 14.35 2.10 -14.73
CA VAL A 275 14.31 1.96 -13.27
C VAL A 275 14.79 0.59 -12.81
N ILE A 276 14.50 -0.48 -13.56
CA ILE A 276 15.04 -1.82 -13.27
C ILE A 276 16.58 -1.80 -13.37
N CYS A 277 17.13 -1.26 -14.47
CA CYS A 277 18.58 -1.15 -14.63
C CYS A 277 19.24 -0.30 -13.52
N GLN A 278 18.60 0.79 -13.09
CA GLN A 278 19.09 1.61 -11.99
C GLN A 278 19.07 0.83 -10.67
N GLY A 279 18.01 0.04 -10.40
CA GLY A 279 17.90 -0.82 -9.23
C GLY A 279 19.03 -1.85 -9.16
N LEU A 280 19.28 -2.57 -10.25
CA LEU A 280 20.38 -3.53 -10.37
C LEU A 280 21.75 -2.86 -10.15
N ALA A 281 21.98 -1.70 -10.77
CA ALA A 281 23.21 -0.94 -10.60
C ALA A 281 23.40 -0.47 -9.15
N ASN A 282 22.32 -0.01 -8.49
CA ASN A 282 22.34 0.41 -7.09
C ASN A 282 22.64 -0.76 -6.15
N ALA A 283 22.09 -1.92 -6.44
CA ALA A 283 22.33 -3.18 -5.73
C ALA A 283 23.71 -3.80 -6.07
N ARG A 284 24.36 -3.36 -7.15
CA ARG A 284 25.64 -3.91 -7.67
C ARG A 284 25.55 -5.40 -8.01
N ILE A 285 24.45 -5.81 -8.61
CA ILE A 285 24.21 -7.18 -9.08
C ILE A 285 23.93 -7.19 -10.59
N ALA A 286 24.15 -8.33 -11.22
CA ALA A 286 23.74 -8.56 -12.59
C ALA A 286 22.28 -9.01 -12.67
N ALA A 287 21.63 -8.87 -13.82
CA ALA A 287 20.29 -9.39 -14.03
C ALA A 287 20.20 -10.92 -13.83
N SER A 288 21.28 -11.63 -14.13
CA SER A 288 21.40 -13.09 -13.91
C SER A 288 21.38 -13.52 -12.44
N ASP A 289 21.61 -12.59 -11.51
CA ASP A 289 21.64 -12.87 -10.07
C ASP A 289 20.25 -12.76 -9.43
N VAL A 290 19.22 -12.44 -10.24
CA VAL A 290 17.83 -12.30 -9.80
C VAL A 290 17.08 -13.60 -10.07
N ASP A 291 16.64 -14.26 -9.00
CA ASP A 291 15.89 -15.50 -9.07
C ASP A 291 14.38 -15.30 -9.22
N PHE A 292 13.85 -14.17 -8.72
CA PHE A 292 12.41 -13.91 -8.69
C PHE A 292 12.10 -12.42 -8.88
N ILE A 293 11.08 -12.14 -9.69
CA ILE A 293 10.56 -10.80 -9.94
C ILE A 293 9.08 -10.75 -9.52
N SER A 294 8.75 -9.91 -8.57
CA SER A 294 7.37 -9.53 -8.27
C SER A 294 7.00 -8.31 -9.11
N ALA A 295 6.31 -8.54 -10.21
CA ALA A 295 5.89 -7.50 -11.12
C ALA A 295 4.73 -6.67 -10.56
N HIS A 296 4.47 -5.50 -11.13
CA HIS A 296 3.27 -4.72 -10.81
C HIS A 296 2.00 -5.47 -11.24
N ALA A 297 2.02 -6.06 -12.43
CA ALA A 297 1.06 -7.09 -12.87
C ALA A 297 -0.41 -6.71 -12.63
N THR A 298 -0.83 -5.56 -13.15
CA THR A 298 -2.16 -4.99 -12.90
C THR A 298 -3.32 -5.76 -13.54
N GLY A 299 -3.04 -6.64 -14.51
CA GLY A 299 -4.06 -7.30 -15.32
C GLY A 299 -4.65 -6.40 -16.42
N THR A 300 -4.14 -5.18 -16.57
CA THR A 300 -4.58 -4.28 -17.65
C THR A 300 -3.94 -4.66 -18.99
N LYS A 301 -4.66 -4.44 -20.08
CA LYS A 301 -4.21 -4.83 -21.43
C LYS A 301 -2.88 -4.19 -21.79
N MET A 302 -2.70 -2.90 -21.53
CA MET A 302 -1.50 -2.15 -21.87
C MET A 302 -0.40 -2.28 -20.81
N GLY A 303 -0.77 -2.24 -19.52
CA GLY A 303 0.18 -2.27 -18.41
C GLY A 303 1.05 -3.50 -18.43
N ASP A 304 0.43 -4.67 -18.48
CA ASP A 304 1.14 -5.96 -18.50
C ASP A 304 2.06 -6.13 -19.69
N VAL A 305 1.65 -5.63 -20.88
CA VAL A 305 2.50 -5.71 -22.08
C VAL A 305 3.76 -4.86 -21.93
N MET A 306 3.62 -3.61 -21.47
CA MET A 306 4.76 -2.71 -21.31
C MET A 306 5.73 -3.21 -20.24
N GLU A 307 5.20 -3.74 -19.15
CA GLU A 307 6.01 -4.31 -18.07
C GLU A 307 6.74 -5.59 -18.54
N ALA A 308 6.03 -6.51 -19.19
CA ALA A 308 6.63 -7.72 -19.75
C ALA A 308 7.74 -7.42 -20.76
N GLN A 309 7.54 -6.42 -21.65
CA GLN A 309 8.57 -5.98 -22.60
C GLN A 309 9.80 -5.41 -21.87
N ALA A 310 9.61 -4.61 -20.83
CA ALA A 310 10.71 -4.04 -20.06
C ALA A 310 11.52 -5.12 -19.34
N ILE A 311 10.83 -6.04 -18.66
CA ILE A 311 11.44 -7.19 -17.97
C ILE A 311 12.19 -8.06 -18.98
N GLY A 312 11.56 -8.43 -20.09
CA GLY A 312 12.17 -9.23 -21.12
C GLY A 312 13.45 -8.62 -21.71
N LYS A 313 13.45 -7.28 -21.94
CA LYS A 313 14.65 -6.56 -22.41
C LYS A 313 15.81 -6.56 -21.41
N VAL A 314 15.53 -6.57 -20.08
CA VAL A 314 16.58 -6.54 -19.05
C VAL A 314 17.11 -7.94 -18.75
N TYR A 315 16.21 -8.90 -18.63
CA TYR A 315 16.55 -10.27 -18.19
C TYR A 315 16.73 -11.25 -19.34
N SER A 316 16.69 -10.76 -20.58
CA SER A 316 16.86 -11.59 -21.80
C SER A 316 15.87 -12.75 -21.87
N LEU A 317 14.68 -12.57 -21.34
CA LEU A 317 13.60 -13.55 -21.44
C LEU A 317 13.05 -13.55 -22.89
N LYS A 318 12.88 -14.75 -23.45
CA LYS A 318 12.36 -14.96 -24.82
C LYS A 318 10.84 -15.07 -24.81
#